data_4409c7f5f8e912afd42cb8d6ecc91e30
#
_entry.id   4409c7f5f8e912afd42cb8d6ecc91e30
#
_cell.length_a   1.000
_cell.length_b   1.000
_cell.length_c   1.000
_cell.angle_alpha   90.00
_cell.angle_beta   90.00
_cell.angle_gamma   90.00
#
_symmetry.space_group_name_H-M   'P 1'
#
loop_
_entity.id
_entity.type
_entity.pdbx_description
1 polymer ?
#
loop_
_entity_poly.entity_id
_entity_poly.type
_entity_poly.pdbx_seq_one_letter_code
_entity_poly.pdbx_strand_id
1 'polypeptide(L)'
;MQHAGAVQAVVLGATLTLMPFAHAGPPLLDFSRSEVVQTFRVINDEVMGGVSMSRLRSTDGAMVFEGEVSLENNGGFASFRGPVRFPAESTALLVMVRGDGQRYKLTLKVDDSTGTAQYQAAFVAPREWQTLRFKPTDFAASYRGRAVVAPIVRLVDVQYVGLLISDKQSGAFKIELKDIKAE
;
A
#
# COMPACT_ATOMS: atom_id res chain seq x y z
N MET A 1 -3.15 -77.02 -7.29
CA MET A 1 -2.14 -76.00 -7.69
C MET A 1 -2.77 -74.66 -7.66
N GLN A 2 -2.51 -73.87 -6.62
CA GLN A 2 -3.08 -72.56 -6.47
C GLN A 2 -1.93 -71.54 -6.66
N HIS A 3 -2.10 -70.62 -7.62
CA HIS A 3 -1.20 -69.51 -7.86
C HIS A 3 -1.71 -68.30 -7.06
N ALA A 4 -0.96 -67.92 -6.06
CA ALA A 4 -1.17 -66.66 -5.33
C ALA A 4 -0.54 -65.51 -6.11
N GLY A 5 -1.36 -64.60 -6.61
CA GLY A 5 -0.90 -63.33 -7.22
C GLY A 5 -0.63 -62.30 -6.16
N ALA A 6 0.60 -61.83 -6.08
CA ALA A 6 0.97 -60.71 -5.21
C ALA A 6 0.57 -59.36 -5.83
N VAL A 7 -0.27 -58.62 -5.13
CA VAL A 7 -0.63 -57.23 -5.50
C VAL A 7 0.44 -56.30 -4.88
N GLN A 8 1.25 -55.67 -5.74
CA GLN A 8 2.17 -54.62 -5.33
C GLN A 8 1.40 -53.28 -5.18
N ALA A 9 1.36 -52.74 -3.97
CA ALA A 9 0.85 -51.43 -3.70
C ALA A 9 1.89 -50.36 -4.11
N VAL A 10 1.56 -49.55 -5.12
CA VAL A 10 2.35 -48.38 -5.49
C VAL A 10 1.99 -47.23 -4.51
N VAL A 11 2.91 -46.90 -3.63
CA VAL A 11 2.79 -45.69 -2.77
C VAL A 11 3.25 -44.48 -3.58
N LEU A 12 2.31 -43.66 -4.02
CA LEU A 12 2.60 -42.36 -4.61
C LEU A 12 2.99 -41.40 -3.47
N GLY A 13 4.28 -41.16 -3.28
CA GLY A 13 4.79 -40.14 -2.39
C GLY A 13 4.56 -38.76 -2.97
N ALA A 14 3.63 -38.00 -2.41
CA ALA A 14 3.47 -36.58 -2.73
C ALA A 14 4.66 -35.82 -2.12
N THR A 15 5.60 -35.40 -2.94
CA THR A 15 6.67 -34.46 -2.54
C THR A 15 6.08 -33.06 -2.42
N LEU A 16 5.87 -32.60 -1.18
CA LEU A 16 5.50 -31.24 -0.87
C LEU A 16 6.71 -30.34 -1.16
N THR A 17 6.71 -29.68 -2.31
CA THR A 17 7.73 -28.68 -2.66
C THR A 17 7.46 -27.42 -1.84
N LEU A 18 8.20 -27.24 -0.75
CA LEU A 18 8.27 -25.97 -0.03
C LEU A 18 8.86 -24.92 -0.98
N MET A 19 8.02 -24.05 -1.52
CA MET A 19 8.50 -22.87 -2.22
C MET A 19 9.27 -22.00 -1.23
N PRO A 20 10.51 -21.57 -1.53
CA PRO A 20 11.24 -20.67 -0.66
C PRO A 20 10.44 -19.35 -0.58
N PHE A 21 10.06 -18.96 0.64
CA PHE A 21 9.63 -17.59 0.90
C PHE A 21 10.80 -16.68 0.49
N ALA A 22 10.61 -15.90 -0.57
CA ALA A 22 11.55 -14.86 -0.94
C ALA A 22 11.74 -13.98 0.31
N HIS A 23 12.95 -13.99 0.87
CA HIS A 23 13.28 -13.13 2.00
C HIS A 23 13.23 -11.69 1.48
N ALA A 24 12.14 -11.00 1.74
CA ALA A 24 12.11 -9.56 1.55
C ALA A 24 13.20 -8.96 2.43
N GLY A 25 14.06 -8.13 1.84
CA GLY A 25 15.11 -7.40 2.55
C GLY A 25 14.57 -6.59 3.75
N PRO A 26 15.44 -5.88 4.46
CA PRO A 26 15.01 -5.00 5.53
C PRO A 26 13.98 -3.99 4.99
N PRO A 27 13.04 -3.50 5.84
CA PRO A 27 12.05 -2.54 5.40
C PRO A 27 12.71 -1.23 4.93
N LEU A 28 12.21 -0.67 3.82
CA LEU A 28 12.56 0.68 3.38
C LEU A 28 11.98 1.73 4.34
N LEU A 29 10.79 1.45 4.87
CA LEU A 29 10.09 2.24 5.86
C LEU A 29 9.59 1.30 6.96
N ASP A 30 10.08 1.51 8.17
CA ASP A 30 9.65 0.79 9.38
C ASP A 30 8.85 1.76 10.25
N PHE A 31 7.54 1.62 10.24
CA PHE A 31 6.63 2.51 10.97
C PHE A 31 6.50 2.17 12.47
N SER A 32 7.21 1.16 12.97
CA SER A 32 7.39 0.97 14.41
C SER A 32 8.27 2.08 15.01
N ARG A 33 9.03 2.76 14.17
CA ARG A 33 9.94 3.84 14.53
C ARG A 33 9.23 5.18 14.38
N SER A 34 9.02 5.88 15.49
CA SER A 34 8.30 7.16 15.51
C SER A 34 8.97 8.24 14.66
N GLU A 35 10.31 8.24 14.55
CA GLU A 35 11.05 9.16 13.71
C GLU A 35 10.74 8.98 12.22
N VAL A 36 10.43 7.76 11.77
CA VAL A 36 9.97 7.52 10.40
C VAL A 36 8.58 8.13 10.19
N VAL A 37 7.65 7.93 11.14
CA VAL A 37 6.30 8.51 11.06
C VAL A 37 6.33 10.03 10.99
N GLN A 38 7.25 10.69 11.71
CA GLN A 38 7.40 12.15 11.72
C GLN A 38 7.87 12.74 10.37
N THR A 39 8.41 11.92 9.45
CA THR A 39 8.77 12.39 8.10
C THR A 39 7.57 12.49 7.17
N PHE A 40 6.41 11.98 7.59
CA PHE A 40 5.17 11.99 6.82
C PHE A 40 4.32 13.20 7.17
N ARG A 41 3.64 13.76 6.17
CA ARG A 41 2.73 14.89 6.33
C ARG A 41 1.32 14.54 5.84
N VAL A 42 0.33 15.02 6.56
CA VAL A 42 -1.09 14.96 6.17
C VAL A 42 -1.37 16.02 5.12
N ILE A 43 -2.23 15.69 4.16
CA ILE A 43 -2.72 16.57 3.10
C ILE A 43 -4.21 16.26 2.92
N ASN A 44 -5.06 17.14 3.43
CA ASN A 44 -6.51 17.02 3.32
C ASN A 44 -7.07 17.96 2.25
N ASP A 45 -8.36 17.85 2.00
CA ASP A 45 -9.09 18.64 1.01
C ASP A 45 -9.27 20.11 1.40
N GLU A 46 -8.86 20.54 2.58
CA GLU A 46 -8.81 21.96 3.00
C GLU A 46 -8.03 22.83 2.00
N VAL A 47 -7.05 22.26 1.28
CA VAL A 47 -6.33 22.95 0.19
C VAL A 47 -7.24 23.36 -0.97
N MET A 48 -8.48 22.84 -0.99
CA MET A 48 -9.52 23.16 -1.97
C MET A 48 -10.80 23.71 -1.32
N GLY A 49 -10.75 24.01 -0.01
CA GLY A 49 -11.89 24.52 0.77
C GLY A 49 -12.75 23.43 1.43
N GLY A 50 -12.38 22.16 1.32
CA GLY A 50 -13.04 21.06 2.03
C GLY A 50 -12.82 21.12 3.55
N VAL A 51 -13.51 20.27 4.28
CA VAL A 51 -13.49 20.22 5.75
C VAL A 51 -13.15 18.83 6.31
N SER A 52 -12.58 17.96 5.47
CA SER A 52 -12.09 16.65 5.93
C SER A 52 -10.92 16.85 6.91
N MET A 53 -10.89 16.02 7.95
CA MET A 53 -9.84 16.05 8.98
C MET A 53 -9.18 14.70 9.11
N SER A 54 -7.85 14.70 9.19
CA SER A 54 -7.10 13.47 9.44
C SER A 54 -5.81 13.73 10.21
N ARG A 55 -5.26 12.67 10.76
CA ARG A 55 -3.98 12.71 11.48
C ARG A 55 -3.19 11.43 11.32
N LEU A 56 -1.88 11.55 11.50
CA LEU A 56 -0.97 10.43 11.67
C LEU A 56 -0.63 10.27 13.15
N ARG A 57 -0.61 9.02 13.64
CA ARG A 57 -0.14 8.68 14.98
C ARG A 57 0.84 7.53 14.90
N SER A 58 1.90 7.61 15.70
CA SER A 58 2.73 6.45 16.00
C SER A 58 2.08 5.64 17.13
N THR A 59 2.02 4.35 16.98
CA THR A 59 1.61 3.39 18.01
C THR A 59 2.66 2.32 18.15
N ASP A 60 2.51 1.37 19.11
CA ASP A 60 3.43 0.27 19.28
C ASP A 60 3.46 -0.61 18.01
N GLY A 61 4.48 -0.38 17.20
CA GLY A 61 4.77 -1.18 16.01
C GLY A 61 4.07 -0.76 14.72
N ALA A 62 3.39 0.40 14.65
CA ALA A 62 2.71 0.86 13.44
C ALA A 62 2.48 2.37 13.37
N MET A 63 2.31 2.89 12.17
CA MET A 63 1.71 4.19 11.89
C MET A 63 0.21 4.04 11.68
N VAL A 64 -0.60 4.84 12.38
CA VAL A 64 -2.05 4.92 12.20
C VAL A 64 -2.39 6.18 11.43
N PHE A 65 -3.13 6.02 10.34
CA PHE A 65 -3.79 7.10 9.61
C PHE A 65 -5.29 7.02 9.84
N GLU A 66 -5.85 8.03 10.48
CA GLU A 66 -7.26 8.05 10.87
C GLU A 66 -7.84 9.45 10.75
N GLY A 67 -9.16 9.53 10.60
CA GLY A 67 -9.85 10.80 10.49
C GLY A 67 -11.30 10.64 10.08
N GLU A 68 -11.83 11.72 9.52
CA GLU A 68 -13.17 11.78 8.97
C GLU A 68 -13.14 12.51 7.61
N VAL A 69 -13.69 11.88 6.58
CA VAL A 69 -13.87 12.49 5.27
C VAL A 69 -15.25 13.14 5.20
N SER A 70 -15.27 14.43 4.87
CA SER A 70 -16.49 15.18 4.60
C SER A 70 -16.61 15.48 3.10
N LEU A 71 -17.84 15.45 2.58
CA LEU A 71 -18.14 15.83 1.19
C LEU A 71 -18.55 17.31 1.06
N GLU A 72 -18.59 18.04 2.16
CA GLU A 72 -18.94 19.45 2.16
C GLU A 72 -17.91 20.28 1.37
N ASN A 73 -18.37 21.39 0.82
CA ASN A 73 -17.55 22.35 0.07
C ASN A 73 -16.74 21.74 -1.08
N ASN A 74 -17.28 20.70 -1.75
CA ASN A 74 -16.58 19.93 -2.79
C ASN A 74 -15.30 19.21 -2.26
N GLY A 75 -15.23 18.96 -0.96
CA GLY A 75 -14.22 18.10 -0.34
C GLY A 75 -14.42 16.62 -0.72
N GLY A 76 -13.85 15.73 0.04
CA GLY A 76 -14.05 14.30 -0.13
C GLY A 76 -12.77 13.49 -0.20
N PHE A 77 -11.67 13.98 0.37
CA PHE A 77 -10.47 13.18 0.52
C PHE A 77 -9.65 13.55 1.76
N ALA A 78 -8.92 12.57 2.23
CA ALA A 78 -7.81 12.72 3.15
C ALA A 78 -6.63 11.90 2.66
N SER A 79 -5.41 12.40 2.85
CA SER A 79 -4.20 11.70 2.42
C SER A 79 -3.02 12.02 3.32
N PHE A 80 -1.99 11.21 3.20
CA PHE A 80 -0.67 11.54 3.73
C PHE A 80 0.41 11.16 2.72
N ARG A 81 1.60 11.75 2.89
CA ARG A 81 2.76 11.49 2.03
C ARG A 81 4.05 11.67 2.82
N GLY A 82 5.04 10.82 2.54
CA GLY A 82 6.39 10.92 3.06
C GLY A 82 7.44 10.42 2.09
N PRO A 83 8.72 10.71 2.35
CA PRO A 83 9.83 10.33 1.46
C PRO A 83 10.06 8.82 1.47
N VAL A 84 10.51 8.30 0.33
CA VAL A 84 10.96 6.92 0.16
C VAL A 84 12.05 6.86 -0.92
N ARG A 85 12.90 5.85 -0.85
CA ARG A 85 13.87 5.52 -1.91
C ARG A 85 13.85 4.02 -2.15
N PHE A 86 13.63 3.65 -3.40
CA PHE A 86 13.66 2.25 -3.82
C PHE A 86 15.04 1.89 -4.40
N PRO A 87 15.59 0.71 -4.08
CA PRO A 87 16.72 0.15 -4.81
C PRO A 87 16.45 0.07 -6.31
N ALA A 88 17.50 0.16 -7.14
CA ALA A 88 17.38 0.20 -8.60
C ALA A 88 16.72 -1.07 -9.18
N GLU A 89 16.93 -2.22 -8.53
CA GLU A 89 16.43 -3.53 -8.91
C GLU A 89 15.01 -3.84 -8.44
N SER A 90 14.35 -2.89 -7.74
CA SER A 90 13.02 -3.11 -7.18
C SER A 90 11.98 -3.38 -8.26
N THR A 91 11.26 -4.50 -8.13
CA THR A 91 10.22 -4.96 -9.07
C THR A 91 8.80 -4.80 -8.52
N ALA A 92 8.65 -4.69 -7.21
CA ALA A 92 7.39 -4.47 -6.53
C ALA A 92 7.58 -3.81 -5.16
N LEU A 93 6.46 -3.28 -4.62
CA LEU A 93 6.35 -2.86 -3.23
C LEU A 93 5.56 -3.89 -2.45
N LEU A 94 6.00 -4.17 -1.24
CA LEU A 94 5.28 -4.96 -0.25
C LEU A 94 4.88 -4.03 0.89
N VAL A 95 3.58 -3.93 1.18
CA VAL A 95 3.02 -3.04 2.23
C VAL A 95 2.32 -3.90 3.26
N MET A 96 2.81 -3.93 4.50
CA MET A 96 2.13 -4.59 5.60
C MET A 96 1.11 -3.64 6.21
N VAL A 97 -0.17 -3.99 6.08
CA VAL A 97 -1.30 -3.12 6.36
C VAL A 97 -2.46 -3.85 7.03
N ARG A 98 -3.22 -3.11 7.86
CA ARG A 98 -4.51 -3.51 8.44
C ARG A 98 -5.43 -2.29 8.46
N GLY A 99 -6.73 -2.46 8.25
CA GLY A 99 -7.65 -1.33 8.25
C GLY A 99 -9.13 -1.70 8.45
N ASP A 100 -9.98 -0.83 8.02
CA ASP A 100 -11.42 -0.82 8.31
C ASP A 100 -12.29 -1.49 7.23
N GLY A 101 -11.70 -1.99 6.16
CA GLY A 101 -12.41 -2.57 5.02
C GLY A 101 -12.81 -1.54 3.96
N GLN A 102 -12.49 -0.27 4.13
CA GLN A 102 -12.73 0.76 3.12
C GLN A 102 -11.71 0.69 1.98
N ARG A 103 -11.98 1.41 0.89
CA ARG A 103 -11.10 1.48 -0.27
C ARG A 103 -10.11 2.63 -0.10
N TYR A 104 -8.85 2.31 -0.26
CA TYR A 104 -7.74 3.25 -0.25
C TYR A 104 -6.98 3.18 -1.56
N LYS A 105 -6.13 4.18 -1.80
CA LYS A 105 -5.18 4.20 -2.91
C LYS A 105 -3.77 4.37 -2.34
N LEU A 106 -2.89 3.42 -2.64
CA LEU A 106 -1.46 3.61 -2.45
C LEU A 106 -0.99 4.59 -3.52
N THR A 107 -0.26 5.63 -3.11
CA THR A 107 0.16 6.71 -4.00
C THR A 107 1.67 6.81 -4.09
N LEU A 108 2.17 7.04 -5.30
CA LEU A 108 3.58 7.26 -5.57
C LEU A 108 3.76 8.58 -6.33
N LYS A 109 4.84 9.32 -6.00
CA LYS A 109 5.25 10.51 -6.76
C LYS A 109 6.74 10.48 -7.02
N VAL A 110 7.12 10.95 -8.19
CA VAL A 110 8.53 11.04 -8.63
C VAL A 110 9.19 12.38 -8.24
N ASP A 111 8.39 13.35 -7.80
CA ASP A 111 8.86 14.64 -7.28
C ASP A 111 7.84 15.24 -6.30
N ASP A 112 8.18 16.36 -5.65
CA ASP A 112 7.28 17.07 -4.72
C ASP A 112 6.45 18.18 -5.39
N SER A 113 6.54 18.35 -6.70
CA SER A 113 5.81 19.42 -7.39
C SER A 113 4.30 19.16 -7.40
N THR A 114 3.52 20.24 -7.29
CA THR A 114 2.05 20.17 -7.40
C THR A 114 1.58 20.04 -8.85
N GLY A 115 2.48 20.27 -9.82
CA GLY A 115 2.20 20.22 -11.25
C GLY A 115 2.34 18.84 -11.89
N THR A 116 2.87 17.86 -11.18
CA THR A 116 3.09 16.51 -11.70
C THR A 116 1.97 15.54 -11.31
N ALA A 117 1.76 14.55 -12.18
CA ALA A 117 0.86 13.46 -11.89
C ALA A 117 1.37 12.64 -10.68
N GLN A 118 0.44 12.06 -9.93
CA GLN A 118 0.74 10.99 -9.00
C GLN A 118 0.22 9.67 -9.56
N TYR A 119 0.89 8.59 -9.21
CA TYR A 119 0.51 7.23 -9.56
C TYR A 119 -0.30 6.62 -8.42
N GLN A 120 -1.40 5.94 -8.72
CA GLN A 120 -2.35 5.45 -7.72
C GLN A 120 -2.70 3.98 -8.00
N ALA A 121 -2.61 3.14 -6.97
CA ALA A 121 -3.08 1.75 -6.99
C ALA A 121 -4.17 1.58 -5.92
N ALA A 122 -5.39 1.24 -6.33
CA ALA A 122 -6.52 1.06 -5.43
C ALA A 122 -6.48 -0.32 -4.76
N PHE A 123 -6.86 -0.38 -3.48
CA PHE A 123 -7.02 -1.61 -2.74
C PHE A 123 -8.10 -1.45 -1.65
N VAL A 124 -8.62 -2.57 -1.16
CA VAL A 124 -9.50 -2.60 0.02
C VAL A 124 -8.61 -2.92 1.23
N ALA A 125 -8.69 -2.10 2.28
CA ALA A 125 -7.90 -2.31 3.49
C ALA A 125 -8.35 -3.60 4.19
N PRO A 126 -7.45 -4.58 4.38
CA PRO A 126 -7.80 -5.83 5.07
C PRO A 126 -8.06 -5.54 6.56
N ARG A 127 -8.99 -6.28 7.17
CA ARG A 127 -9.30 -6.12 8.60
C ARG A 127 -8.24 -6.74 9.52
N GLU A 128 -7.46 -7.68 8.99
CA GLU A 128 -6.33 -8.30 9.65
C GLU A 128 -5.02 -7.90 8.99
N TRP A 129 -3.89 -8.03 9.69
CA TRP A 129 -2.58 -7.74 9.13
C TRP A 129 -2.31 -8.60 7.89
N GLN A 130 -2.10 -7.95 6.75
CA GLN A 130 -1.73 -8.58 5.49
C GLN A 130 -0.63 -7.80 4.79
N THR A 131 0.23 -8.52 4.09
CA THR A 131 1.19 -7.93 3.17
C THR A 131 0.55 -7.87 1.78
N LEU A 132 0.29 -6.66 1.31
CA LEU A 132 -0.18 -6.41 -0.05
C LEU A 132 1.01 -6.16 -0.97
N ARG A 133 0.99 -6.75 -2.16
CA ARG A 133 2.04 -6.62 -3.17
C ARG A 133 1.55 -5.77 -4.33
N PHE A 134 2.30 -4.72 -4.68
CA PHE A 134 1.99 -3.81 -5.78
C PHE A 134 3.15 -3.78 -6.79
N LYS A 135 2.85 -4.05 -8.04
CA LYS A 135 3.78 -3.90 -9.17
C LYS A 135 3.65 -2.49 -9.77
N PRO A 136 4.68 -1.97 -10.46
CA PRO A 136 4.57 -0.72 -11.22
C PRO A 136 3.36 -0.63 -12.15
N THR A 137 2.95 -1.76 -12.73
CA THR A 137 1.79 -1.88 -13.64
C THR A 137 0.44 -1.75 -12.96
N ASP A 138 0.37 -1.86 -11.63
CA ASP A 138 -0.88 -1.73 -10.86
C ASP A 138 -1.24 -0.25 -10.63
N PHE A 139 -0.32 0.65 -10.94
CA PHE A 139 -0.49 2.08 -10.72
C PHE A 139 -0.96 2.80 -11.99
N ALA A 140 -2.06 3.53 -11.87
CA ALA A 140 -2.55 4.45 -12.90
C ALA A 140 -2.16 5.90 -12.55
N ALA A 141 -1.71 6.66 -13.56
CA ALA A 141 -1.38 8.06 -13.38
C ALA A 141 -2.64 8.91 -13.23
N SER A 142 -2.61 9.86 -12.30
CA SER A 142 -3.71 10.77 -12.00
C SER A 142 -3.18 12.17 -11.70
N TYR A 143 -3.88 13.18 -12.19
CA TYR A 143 -3.63 14.58 -11.89
C TYR A 143 -4.92 15.24 -11.38
N ARG A 144 -4.91 15.73 -10.14
CA ARG A 144 -6.10 16.36 -9.49
C ARG A 144 -7.35 15.48 -9.61
N GLY A 145 -7.22 14.18 -9.31
CA GLY A 145 -8.33 13.23 -9.35
C GLY A 145 -8.75 12.76 -10.74
N ARG A 146 -8.14 13.26 -11.83
CA ARG A 146 -8.44 12.86 -13.21
C ARG A 146 -7.35 11.92 -13.73
N ALA A 147 -7.75 10.84 -14.38
CA ALA A 147 -6.81 9.95 -15.06
C ALA A 147 -6.05 10.72 -16.16
N VAL A 148 -4.75 10.48 -16.25
CA VAL A 148 -3.90 11.04 -17.30
C VAL A 148 -3.05 9.94 -17.91
N VAL A 149 -2.63 10.15 -19.17
CA VAL A 149 -1.71 9.23 -19.83
C VAL A 149 -0.28 9.56 -19.38
N ALA A 150 0.40 8.56 -18.84
CA ALA A 150 1.81 8.66 -18.46
C ALA A 150 2.49 7.29 -18.63
N PRO A 151 3.82 7.24 -18.74
CA PRO A 151 4.57 5.99 -18.72
C PRO A 151 4.32 5.20 -17.43
N ILE A 152 4.55 3.89 -17.45
CA ILE A 152 4.57 3.08 -16.23
C ILE A 152 5.64 3.65 -15.28
N VAL A 153 5.27 3.84 -14.02
CA VAL A 153 6.19 4.36 -13.00
C VAL A 153 7.37 3.41 -12.82
N ARG A 154 8.58 3.96 -12.77
CA ARG A 154 9.77 3.21 -12.37
C ARG A 154 9.99 3.44 -10.88
N LEU A 155 10.10 2.37 -10.08
CA LEU A 155 10.22 2.49 -8.62
C LEU A 155 11.47 3.29 -8.21
N VAL A 156 12.56 3.15 -8.95
CA VAL A 156 13.82 3.89 -8.70
C VAL A 156 13.65 5.40 -8.80
N ASP A 157 12.68 5.89 -9.57
CA ASP A 157 12.42 7.33 -9.74
C ASP A 157 11.45 7.86 -8.66
N VAL A 158 10.83 6.98 -7.88
CA VAL A 158 9.87 7.37 -6.83
C VAL A 158 10.58 8.00 -5.65
N GLN A 159 10.13 9.20 -5.26
CA GLN A 159 10.66 9.95 -4.14
C GLN A 159 9.69 10.01 -2.96
N TYR A 160 8.38 9.80 -3.21
CA TYR A 160 7.35 9.88 -2.17
C TYR A 160 6.35 8.75 -2.31
N VAL A 161 5.94 8.21 -1.16
CA VAL A 161 4.87 7.24 -1.01
C VAL A 161 3.82 7.78 -0.04
N GLY A 162 2.57 7.42 -0.23
CA GLY A 162 1.50 7.80 0.68
C GLY A 162 0.24 6.97 0.49
N LEU A 163 -0.78 7.32 1.26
CA LEU A 163 -2.14 6.79 1.08
C LEU A 163 -3.13 7.93 0.86
N LEU A 164 -4.18 7.60 0.16
CA LEU A 164 -5.31 8.48 -0.14
C LEU A 164 -6.61 7.70 0.10
N ILE A 165 -7.52 8.26 0.89
CA ILE A 165 -8.93 7.89 0.92
C ILE A 165 -9.72 8.96 0.18
N SER A 166 -10.57 8.55 -0.75
CA SER A 166 -11.31 9.43 -1.66
C SER A 166 -12.55 8.73 -2.21
N ASP A 167 -12.99 9.06 -3.44
CA ASP A 167 -14.09 8.41 -4.16
C ASP A 167 -15.43 8.53 -3.42
N LYS A 168 -15.66 9.68 -2.78
CA LYS A 168 -16.90 10.03 -2.05
C LYS A 168 -17.19 9.08 -0.88
N GLN A 169 -16.19 8.47 -0.30
CA GLN A 169 -16.31 7.70 0.92
C GLN A 169 -16.31 8.67 2.10
N SER A 170 -17.50 9.11 2.54
CA SER A 170 -17.65 10.01 3.69
C SER A 170 -17.68 9.25 5.01
N GLY A 171 -17.29 9.93 6.09
CA GLY A 171 -17.33 9.41 7.44
C GLY A 171 -15.96 9.02 7.98
N ALA A 172 -15.98 8.37 9.14
CA ALA A 172 -14.77 7.97 9.84
C ALA A 172 -14.01 6.87 9.09
N PHE A 173 -12.67 6.96 9.14
CA PHE A 173 -11.78 5.96 8.56
C PHE A 173 -10.58 5.69 9.47
N LYS A 174 -10.01 4.50 9.33
CA LYS A 174 -8.79 4.11 10.04
C LYS A 174 -8.03 3.03 9.29
N ILE A 175 -6.74 3.26 9.06
CA ILE A 175 -5.82 2.28 8.49
C ILE A 175 -4.48 2.34 9.21
N GLU A 176 -3.84 1.19 9.34
CA GLU A 176 -2.56 1.03 10.04
C GLU A 176 -1.54 0.41 9.10
N LEU A 177 -0.33 0.97 9.09
CA LEU A 177 0.81 0.48 8.30
C LEU A 177 1.94 0.09 9.24
N LYS A 178 2.52 -1.09 9.03
CA LYS A 178 3.64 -1.58 9.82
C LYS A 178 4.98 -1.35 9.11
N ASP A 179 5.05 -1.70 7.84
CA ASP A 179 6.26 -1.49 7.04
C ASP A 179 5.97 -1.40 5.54
N ILE A 180 6.93 -0.85 4.80
CA ILE A 180 7.03 -0.93 3.35
C ILE A 180 8.39 -1.52 2.99
N LYS A 181 8.39 -2.54 2.14
CA LYS A 181 9.60 -3.21 1.63
C LYS A 181 9.65 -3.14 0.11
N ALA A 182 10.85 -3.26 -0.44
CA ALA A 182 11.06 -3.53 -1.86
C ALA A 182 11.20 -5.04 -2.10
N GLU A 183 10.75 -5.47 -3.27
CA GLU A 183 11.00 -6.78 -3.84
C GLU A 183 11.76 -6.63 -5.16
#